data_68d175900475d48b4c5f5e29a93b50b6
#
_entry.id   68d175900475d48b4c5f5e29a93b50b6
#
_cell.length_a   1.000
_cell.length_b   1.000
_cell.length_c   1.000
_cell.angle_alpha   90.00
_cell.angle_beta   90.00
_cell.angle_gamma   90.00
#
_symmetry.space_group_name_H-M   'P 1'
#
loop_
_entity.id
_entity.type
_entity.pdbx_description
1 polymer ?
#
loop_
_entity_poly.entity_id
_entity_poly.type
_entity_poly.pdbx_seq_one_letter_code
_entity_poly.pdbx_strand_id
1 'polypeptide(L)' 'SGVKSPLPGVILDIKVNVGDTVKKGQTIIILEAMKMENNINADKDGKITAINVNKGDSVLEGNDLVIIE' A
#
# COMPACT_ATOMS: atom_id res chain seq x y z
N SER A 1 7.76 -6.09 -7.95
CA SER A 1 6.59 -6.85 -7.58
C SER A 1 5.58 -5.97 -6.84
N GLY A 2 4.33 -6.32 -6.97
CA GLY A 2 3.24 -5.50 -6.43
C GLY A 2 2.88 -5.87 -4.99
N VAL A 3 2.69 -4.86 -4.16
CA VAL A 3 2.09 -5.05 -2.84
C VAL A 3 0.58 -4.95 -3.03
N LYS A 4 -0.13 -6.01 -2.68
CA LYS A 4 -1.56 -6.15 -2.96
C LYS A 4 -2.39 -5.84 -1.73
N SER A 5 -3.60 -5.35 -1.95
CA SER A 5 -4.53 -5.14 -0.85
C SER A 5 -5.00 -6.50 -0.32
N PRO A 6 -4.89 -6.75 0.99
CA PRO A 6 -5.34 -8.02 1.56
C PRO A 6 -6.85 -8.10 1.74
N LEU A 7 -7.54 -6.97 1.68
CA LEU A 7 -8.98 -6.86 1.94
C LEU A 7 -9.56 -5.78 1.04
N PRO A 8 -10.86 -5.84 0.73
CA PRO A 8 -11.52 -4.69 0.13
C PRO A 8 -11.63 -3.58 1.18
N GLY A 9 -11.44 -2.34 0.75
CA GLY A 9 -11.48 -1.20 1.66
C GLY A 9 -11.21 0.11 0.97
N VAL A 10 -10.90 1.13 1.77
CA VAL A 10 -10.64 2.49 1.30
C VAL A 10 -9.24 2.91 1.72
N ILE A 11 -8.51 3.54 0.81
CA ILE A 11 -7.17 4.05 1.10
C ILE A 11 -7.31 5.28 1.99
N LEU A 12 -6.91 5.18 3.26
CA LEU A 12 -6.95 6.30 4.20
C LEU A 12 -5.75 7.22 4.04
N ASP A 13 -4.58 6.63 3.83
CA ASP A 13 -3.35 7.43 3.74
C ASP A 13 -2.29 6.65 2.98
N ILE A 14 -1.39 7.39 2.35
CA ILE A 14 -0.24 6.83 1.63
C ILE A 14 0.99 7.43 2.28
N LYS A 15 1.84 6.58 2.86
CA LYS A 15 2.97 7.01 3.70
C LYS A 15 4.28 7.15 2.94
N VAL A 16 4.27 6.85 1.64
CA VAL A 16 5.49 6.86 0.82
C VAL A 16 5.23 7.58 -0.48
N ASN A 17 6.33 7.93 -1.16
CA ASN A 17 6.29 8.55 -2.48
C ASN A 17 7.08 7.69 -3.46
N VAL A 18 6.79 7.85 -4.76
CA VAL A 18 7.60 7.22 -5.80
C VAL A 18 9.04 7.71 -5.64
N GLY A 19 9.97 6.77 -5.68
CA GLY A 19 11.39 7.05 -5.49
C GLY A 19 11.90 6.77 -4.09
N ASP A 20 11.00 6.59 -3.11
CA ASP A 20 11.41 6.30 -1.74
C ASP A 20 11.99 4.89 -1.64
N THR A 21 13.02 4.75 -0.81
CA THR A 21 13.56 3.45 -0.43
C THR A 21 12.81 2.98 0.81
N VAL A 22 12.35 1.74 0.78
CA VAL A 22 11.62 1.15 1.91
C VAL A 22 12.29 -0.14 2.36
N LYS A 23 12.00 -0.52 3.58
CA LYS A 23 12.46 -1.78 4.15
C LYS A 23 11.27 -2.69 4.41
N LYS A 24 11.50 -3.99 4.29
CA LYS A 24 10.47 -5.00 4.60
C LYS A 24 9.88 -4.71 5.98
N GLY A 25 8.55 -4.69 6.03
CA GLY A 25 7.82 -4.42 7.27
C GLY A 25 7.49 -2.94 7.50
N GLN A 26 8.06 -2.04 6.72
CA GLN A 26 7.74 -0.62 6.83
C GLN A 26 6.31 -0.38 6.33
N THR A 27 5.52 0.38 7.08
CA THR A 27 4.16 0.72 6.67
C THR A 27 4.19 1.68 5.49
N ILE A 28 3.49 1.33 4.42
CA ILE A 28 3.46 2.13 3.19
C ILE A 28 2.08 2.73 2.91
N ILE A 29 1.01 2.05 3.34
CA ILE A 29 -0.37 2.51 3.14
C ILE A 29 -1.17 2.17 4.39
N ILE A 30 -2.13 3.02 4.72
CA ILE A 30 -3.15 2.74 5.72
C ILE A 30 -4.45 2.48 4.99
N LEU A 31 -5.02 1.30 5.20
CA LEU A 31 -6.27 0.87 4.57
C LEU A 31 -7.37 0.80 5.63
N GLU A 32 -8.50 1.43 5.38
CA GLU A 32 -9.68 1.24 6.22
C GLU A 32 -10.49 0.08 5.65
N ALA A 33 -10.69 -0.96 6.46
CA ALA A 33 -11.48 -2.12 6.07
C ALA A 33 -12.14 -2.68 7.32
N MET A 34 -13.40 -3.06 7.22
CA MET A 34 -14.15 -3.66 8.33
C MET A 34 -14.17 -2.77 9.57
N LYS A 35 -14.28 -1.44 9.35
CA LYS A 35 -14.33 -0.43 10.43
C LYS A 35 -13.03 -0.36 11.24
N MET A 36 -11.93 -0.81 10.68
CA MET A 36 -10.61 -0.80 11.33
C MET A 36 -9.58 -0.21 10.38
N GLU A 37 -8.54 0.37 10.95
CA GLU A 37 -7.36 0.76 10.18
C GLU A 37 -6.42 -0.42 10.11
N ASN A 38 -5.94 -0.69 8.90
CA ASN A 38 -5.02 -1.79 8.66
C ASN A 38 -3.74 -1.22 8.03
N ASN A 39 -2.61 -1.54 8.63
CA ASN A 39 -1.32 -1.14 8.08
C ASN A 39 -0.93 -2.11 6.97
N ILE A 40 -0.68 -1.58 5.79
CA ILE A 40 -0.14 -2.35 4.67
C ILE A 40 1.34 -2.08 4.64
N ASN A 41 2.14 -3.13 4.78
CA ASN A 41 3.58 -2.99 4.93
C ASN A 41 4.30 -3.47 3.68
N ALA A 42 5.50 -2.93 3.47
CA ALA A 42 6.38 -3.39 2.39
C ALA A 42 6.69 -4.88 2.61
N ASP A 43 6.60 -5.67 1.54
CA ASP A 43 6.85 -7.10 1.60
C ASP A 43 8.33 -7.43 1.33
N LYS A 44 9.12 -6.42 1.00
CA LYS A 44 10.55 -6.58 0.76
C LYS A 44 11.25 -5.22 0.87
N ASP A 45 12.57 -5.25 0.96
CA ASP A 45 13.39 -4.06 0.81
C ASP A 45 13.40 -3.66 -0.66
N GLY A 46 13.42 -2.36 -0.94
CA GLY A 46 13.51 -1.90 -2.31
C GLY A 46 13.09 -0.46 -2.45
N LYS A 47 12.78 -0.09 -3.69
CA LYS A 47 12.41 1.27 -4.05
C LYS A 47 11.00 1.28 -4.60
N ILE A 48 10.22 2.27 -4.19
CA ILE A 48 8.87 2.48 -4.72
C ILE A 48 8.99 3.00 -6.15
N THR A 49 8.53 2.21 -7.11
CA THR A 49 8.59 2.60 -8.53
C THR A 49 7.24 3.06 -9.07
N ALA A 50 6.15 2.69 -8.41
CA ALA A 50 4.82 3.16 -8.80
C ALA A 50 3.87 3.09 -7.60
N ILE A 51 2.95 4.03 -7.54
CA ILE A 51 1.85 4.03 -6.57
C ILE A 51 0.58 4.08 -7.41
N ASN A 52 -0.20 3.00 -7.36
CA ASN A 52 -1.32 2.77 -8.28
C ASN A 52 -2.66 3.25 -7.74
N VAL A 53 -2.67 3.84 -6.56
CA VAL A 53 -3.90 4.28 -5.88
C VAL A 53 -3.71 5.68 -5.34
N ASN A 54 -4.84 6.33 -5.06
CA ASN A 54 -4.87 7.64 -4.43
C ASN A 54 -5.62 7.54 -3.09
N LYS A 55 -5.32 8.48 -2.21
CA LYS A 55 -6.04 8.61 -0.95
C LYS A 55 -7.52 8.78 -1.25
N GLY A 56 -8.36 8.00 -0.57
CA GLY A 56 -9.79 7.99 -0.76
C GLY A 56 -10.30 6.95 -1.74
N ASP A 57 -9.41 6.28 -2.47
CA ASP A 57 -9.84 5.25 -3.44
C ASP A 57 -10.38 4.02 -2.73
N SER A 58 -11.42 3.43 -3.33
CA SER A 58 -11.91 2.10 -2.95
C SER A 58 -11.11 1.06 -3.71
N VAL A 59 -10.67 0.03 -3.00
CA VAL A 59 -9.89 -1.06 -3.60
C VAL A 59 -10.52 -2.41 -3.25
N LEU A 60 -10.23 -3.39 -4.06
CA LEU A 60 -10.66 -4.77 -3.83
C LEU A 60 -9.45 -5.60 -3.39
N GLU A 61 -9.73 -6.73 -2.74
CA GLU A 61 -8.68 -7.71 -2.41
C GLU A 61 -7.91 -8.05 -3.67
N GLY A 62 -6.59 -8.06 -3.57
CA GLY A 62 -5.72 -8.41 -4.69
C GLY A 62 -5.33 -7.27 -5.61
N ASN A 63 -5.95 -6.09 -5.46
CA ASN A 63 -5.52 -4.92 -6.26
C ASN A 63 -4.08 -4.55 -5.91
N ASP A 64 -3.26 -4.27 -6.93
CA ASP A 64 -1.90 -3.79 -6.71
C ASP A 64 -1.95 -2.35 -6.22
N LEU A 65 -1.37 -2.10 -5.06
CA LEU A 65 -1.35 -0.77 -4.45
C LEU A 65 -0.09 -0.01 -4.82
N VAL A 66 1.06 -0.62 -4.62
CA VAL A 66 2.35 -0.04 -4.98
C VAL A 66 3.24 -1.11 -5.58
N ILE A 67 4.24 -0.67 -6.34
CA ILE A 67 5.26 -1.56 -6.91
C ILE A 67 6.58 -1.24 -6.23
N ILE A 68 7.24 -2.26 -5.70
CA ILE A 68 8.57 -2.17 -5.08
C ILE A 68 9.54 -2.98 -5.93
N GLU A 69 10.65 -2.35 -6.30
CA GLU A 69 11.70 -3.01 -7.10
C GLU A 69 13.10 -2.78 -6.57
#